data_c3f18a94288dc6d8313f852704cb0a05
#
_entry.id   c3f18a94288dc6d8313f852704cb0a05
#
_cell.length_a   1.000
_cell.length_b   1.000
_cell.length_c   1.000
_cell.angle_alpha   90.00
_cell.angle_beta   90.00
_cell.angle_gamma   90.00
#
_symmetry.space_group_name_H-M   'P 1'
#
loop_
_entity.id
_entity.type
_entity.pdbx_description
1 polymer ?
#
loop_
_entity_poly.entity_id
_entity_poly.type
_entity_poly.pdbx_seq_one_letter_code
_entity_poly.pdbx_strand_id
1 'polypeptide(L)'
;MLNSILRAGAVISALVMLLILLFLIAESWPVLTHISPLRFFTDDSWHPLEGAYHLMPMLAGTLYASAGAMVLAIPLGMASALFIVYYAPPYLALWYKRLIELLAGIPSVVFGFWGLTTLVPLINQIHPPGASLLAGILILTLMILPTITLTAYSAFVAVPGEYLRNATALGMSRWGMIRGVVFPAARAGIVAGVILAAGRAIGETMAILMVAGNVVQYPDSLFDPIRSLAANIALEMAYAMGDHRAVLFVSGLTLMFLVMVLSSMAGWLGKNRHA
;
A
#
# COMPACT_ATOMS: atom_id res chain seq x y z
N MET A 1 -2.88 1.26 -36.99
CA MET A 1 -2.61 -0.01 -36.27
C MET A 1 -2.24 0.17 -34.81
N LEU A 2 -1.20 0.93 -34.44
CA LEU A 2 -0.78 1.10 -33.03
C LEU A 2 -1.90 1.63 -32.14
N ASN A 3 -2.61 2.69 -32.55
CA ASN A 3 -3.74 3.24 -31.79
C ASN A 3 -4.89 2.25 -31.56
N SER A 4 -5.14 1.34 -32.50
CA SER A 4 -6.18 0.32 -32.35
C SER A 4 -5.75 -0.76 -31.35
N ILE A 5 -4.47 -1.15 -31.35
CA ILE A 5 -3.91 -2.10 -30.38
C ILE A 5 -3.92 -1.50 -28.97
N LEU A 6 -3.52 -0.24 -28.81
CA LEU A 6 -3.55 0.46 -27.52
C LEU A 6 -4.98 0.62 -26.98
N ARG A 7 -5.95 0.96 -27.83
CA ARG A 7 -7.37 1.02 -27.45
C ARG A 7 -7.91 -0.35 -27.04
N ALA A 8 -7.59 -1.39 -27.81
CA ALA A 8 -8.01 -2.76 -27.47
C ALA A 8 -7.42 -3.20 -26.12
N GLY A 9 -6.14 -2.92 -25.85
CA GLY A 9 -5.51 -3.19 -24.55
C GLY A 9 -6.19 -2.45 -23.39
N ALA A 10 -6.52 -1.18 -23.56
CA ALA A 10 -7.23 -0.38 -22.56
C ALA A 10 -8.64 -0.93 -22.30
N VAL A 11 -9.38 -1.31 -23.34
CA VAL A 11 -10.72 -1.91 -23.22
C VAL A 11 -10.66 -3.25 -22.53
N ILE A 12 -9.70 -4.11 -22.87
CA ILE A 12 -9.52 -5.41 -22.21
C ILE A 12 -9.22 -5.23 -20.73
N SER A 13 -8.32 -4.30 -20.37
CA SER A 13 -7.99 -4.02 -18.96
C SER A 13 -9.22 -3.52 -18.18
N ALA A 14 -10.01 -2.62 -18.78
CA ALA A 14 -11.24 -2.13 -18.15
C ALA A 14 -12.28 -3.24 -18.00
N LEU A 15 -12.42 -4.11 -19.00
CA LEU A 15 -13.32 -5.26 -18.95
C LEU A 15 -12.94 -6.25 -17.86
N VAL A 16 -11.65 -6.57 -17.73
CA VAL A 16 -11.14 -7.46 -16.65
C VAL A 16 -11.45 -6.88 -15.28
N MET A 17 -11.21 -5.58 -15.06
CA MET A 17 -11.56 -4.90 -13.81
C MET A 17 -13.06 -4.98 -13.51
N LEU A 18 -13.89 -4.74 -14.53
CA LEU A 18 -15.35 -4.85 -14.40
C LEU A 18 -15.78 -6.28 -14.06
N LEU A 19 -15.21 -7.28 -14.72
CA LEU A 19 -15.51 -8.69 -14.46
C LEU A 19 -15.14 -9.10 -13.03
N ILE A 20 -13.99 -8.65 -12.53
CA ILE A 20 -13.59 -8.90 -11.13
C ILE A 20 -14.60 -8.27 -10.17
N LEU A 21 -15.00 -7.03 -10.40
CA LEU A 21 -16.00 -6.35 -9.57
C LEU A 21 -17.35 -7.10 -9.60
N LEU A 22 -17.83 -7.46 -10.77
CA LEU A 22 -19.08 -8.20 -10.93
C LEU A 22 -19.02 -9.58 -10.26
N PHE A 23 -17.88 -10.26 -10.38
CA PHE A 23 -17.66 -11.54 -9.71
C PHE A 23 -17.69 -11.39 -8.18
N LEU A 24 -16.99 -10.40 -7.61
CA LEU A 24 -17.00 -10.15 -6.18
C LEU A 24 -18.41 -9.82 -5.68
N ILE A 25 -19.17 -9.01 -6.44
CA ILE A 25 -20.56 -8.69 -6.10
C ILE A 25 -21.43 -9.95 -6.16
N ALA A 26 -21.31 -10.76 -7.21
CA ALA A 26 -22.10 -11.97 -7.38
C ALA A 26 -21.87 -12.98 -6.25
N GLU A 27 -20.61 -13.21 -5.86
CA GLU A 27 -20.25 -14.11 -4.76
C GLU A 27 -20.62 -13.57 -3.38
N SER A 28 -20.69 -12.23 -3.22
CA SER A 28 -21.12 -11.58 -1.97
C SER A 28 -22.65 -11.48 -1.85
N TRP A 29 -23.38 -11.55 -2.99
CA TRP A 29 -24.81 -11.28 -3.05
C TRP A 29 -25.64 -12.17 -2.12
N PRO A 30 -25.40 -13.49 -2.04
CA PRO A 30 -26.21 -14.37 -1.18
C PRO A 30 -26.25 -13.87 0.27
N VAL A 31 -25.09 -13.54 0.84
CA VAL A 31 -25.01 -13.09 2.24
C VAL A 31 -25.60 -11.69 2.44
N LEU A 32 -25.45 -10.79 1.47
CA LEU A 32 -26.00 -9.42 1.56
C LEU A 32 -27.53 -9.36 1.47
N THR A 33 -28.19 -10.41 0.99
CA THR A 33 -29.66 -10.47 0.88
C THR A 33 -30.35 -10.88 2.20
N HIS A 34 -29.68 -11.62 3.08
CA HIS A 34 -30.28 -12.11 4.32
C HIS A 34 -29.54 -11.66 5.60
N ILE A 35 -28.30 -11.15 5.47
CA ILE A 35 -27.57 -10.54 6.59
C ILE A 35 -27.51 -9.03 6.39
N SER A 36 -27.96 -8.28 7.40
CA SER A 36 -27.86 -6.82 7.35
C SER A 36 -26.39 -6.38 7.23
N PRO A 37 -26.04 -5.50 6.27
CA PRO A 37 -24.68 -4.97 6.14
C PRO A 37 -24.14 -4.30 7.41
N LEU A 38 -25.02 -3.81 8.29
CA LEU A 38 -24.63 -3.22 9.58
C LEU A 38 -23.93 -4.24 10.49
N ARG A 39 -24.28 -5.53 10.42
CA ARG A 39 -23.68 -6.58 11.25
C ARG A 39 -22.17 -6.73 10.99
N PHE A 40 -21.69 -6.48 9.77
CA PHE A 40 -20.26 -6.48 9.47
C PHE A 40 -19.46 -5.41 10.25
N PHE A 41 -20.17 -4.41 10.79
CA PHE A 41 -19.59 -3.30 11.56
C PHE A 41 -19.91 -3.36 13.04
N THR A 42 -20.98 -4.05 13.44
CA THR A 42 -21.55 -3.98 14.80
C THR A 42 -21.55 -5.31 15.56
N ASP A 43 -21.30 -6.44 14.90
CA ASP A 43 -21.18 -7.73 15.59
C ASP A 43 -20.01 -7.69 16.60
N ASP A 44 -20.10 -8.46 17.67
CA ASP A 44 -19.13 -8.41 18.77
C ASP A 44 -17.79 -9.10 18.43
N SER A 45 -17.82 -10.05 17.47
CA SER A 45 -16.65 -10.88 17.17
C SER A 45 -16.64 -11.42 15.73
N TRP A 46 -15.53 -12.00 15.31
CA TRP A 46 -15.39 -12.73 14.08
C TRP A 46 -15.44 -14.24 14.34
N HIS A 47 -16.64 -14.82 14.29
CA HIS A 47 -16.90 -16.27 14.38
C HIS A 47 -17.92 -16.66 13.31
N PRO A 48 -17.47 -16.82 12.04
CA PRO A 48 -18.39 -17.04 10.91
C PRO A 48 -19.24 -18.32 11.03
N LEU A 49 -18.74 -19.35 11.72
CA LEU A 49 -19.50 -20.59 11.96
C LEU A 49 -20.66 -20.39 12.93
N GLU A 50 -20.61 -19.37 13.78
CA GLU A 50 -21.65 -18.96 14.72
C GLU A 50 -22.51 -17.80 14.18
N GLY A 51 -22.22 -17.38 12.95
CA GLY A 51 -22.93 -16.28 12.29
C GLY A 51 -22.56 -14.89 12.80
N ALA A 52 -21.38 -14.69 13.39
CA ALA A 52 -20.83 -13.40 13.81
C ALA A 52 -19.75 -12.93 12.82
N TYR A 53 -19.90 -11.71 12.27
CA TYR A 53 -19.14 -11.25 11.10
C TYR A 53 -18.50 -9.87 11.29
N HIS A 54 -17.81 -9.63 12.40
CA HIS A 54 -17.21 -8.34 12.73
C HIS A 54 -15.94 -8.06 11.89
N LEU A 55 -16.05 -7.27 10.81
CA LEU A 55 -14.92 -6.92 9.92
C LEU A 55 -14.09 -5.72 10.41
N MET A 56 -14.61 -4.90 11.30
CA MET A 56 -13.98 -3.64 11.69
C MET A 56 -12.59 -3.77 12.31
N PRO A 57 -12.28 -4.76 13.19
CA PRO A 57 -10.92 -4.92 13.70
C PRO A 57 -9.90 -5.21 12.58
N MET A 58 -10.29 -5.99 11.58
CA MET A 58 -9.43 -6.32 10.44
C MET A 58 -9.25 -5.14 9.48
N LEU A 59 -10.29 -4.32 9.30
CA LEU A 59 -10.21 -3.07 8.56
C LEU A 59 -9.28 -2.08 9.28
N ALA A 60 -9.42 -1.94 10.60
CA ALA A 60 -8.55 -1.11 11.42
C ALA A 60 -7.09 -1.60 11.36
N GLY A 61 -6.84 -2.91 11.49
CA GLY A 61 -5.51 -3.51 11.35
C GLY A 61 -4.88 -3.21 9.99
N THR A 62 -5.66 -3.31 8.91
CA THR A 62 -5.22 -2.97 7.54
C THR A 62 -4.83 -1.49 7.44
N LEU A 63 -5.68 -0.60 7.97
CA LEU A 63 -5.45 0.85 7.91
C LEU A 63 -4.26 1.28 8.77
N TYR A 64 -4.14 0.78 10.00
CA TYR A 64 -3.04 1.11 10.90
C TYR A 64 -1.69 0.62 10.36
N ALA A 65 -1.63 -0.63 9.86
CA ALA A 65 -0.41 -1.16 9.26
C ALA A 65 0.01 -0.36 8.03
N SER A 66 -0.94 -0.07 7.13
CA SER A 66 -0.67 0.70 5.90
C SER A 66 -0.31 2.15 6.20
N ALA A 67 -1.03 2.83 7.09
CA ALA A 67 -0.75 4.21 7.47
C ALA A 67 0.61 4.33 8.17
N GLY A 68 0.92 3.44 9.11
CA GLY A 68 2.20 3.40 9.79
C GLY A 68 3.37 3.19 8.81
N ALA A 69 3.20 2.27 7.87
CA ALA A 69 4.20 2.05 6.82
C ALA A 69 4.39 3.28 5.92
N MET A 70 3.31 3.97 5.56
CA MET A 70 3.37 5.20 4.75
C MET A 70 4.08 6.34 5.49
N VAL A 71 3.82 6.51 6.79
CA VAL A 71 4.48 7.52 7.64
C VAL A 71 5.99 7.35 7.65
N LEU A 72 6.49 6.10 7.62
CA LEU A 72 7.92 5.81 7.58
C LEU A 72 8.47 5.84 6.15
N ALA A 73 7.78 5.23 5.20
CA ALA A 73 8.29 5.04 3.85
C ALA A 73 8.30 6.33 3.02
N ILE A 74 7.34 7.26 3.22
CA ILE A 74 7.30 8.52 2.46
C ILE A 74 8.57 9.35 2.71
N PRO A 75 8.92 9.72 3.96
CA PRO A 75 10.11 10.53 4.19
C PRO A 75 11.40 9.81 3.77
N LEU A 76 11.53 8.52 4.05
CA LEU A 76 12.71 7.73 3.67
C LEU A 76 12.86 7.59 2.15
N GLY A 77 11.77 7.29 1.44
CA GLY A 77 11.77 7.17 -0.01
C GLY A 77 12.03 8.49 -0.72
N MET A 78 11.43 9.59 -0.22
CA MET A 78 11.70 10.93 -0.73
C MET A 78 13.14 11.36 -0.50
N ALA A 79 13.69 11.14 0.70
CA ALA A 79 15.08 11.42 1.02
C ALA A 79 16.03 10.61 0.12
N SER A 80 15.74 9.33 -0.11
CA SER A 80 16.48 8.46 -1.02
C SER A 80 16.46 8.98 -2.46
N ALA A 81 15.30 9.39 -2.96
CA ALA A 81 15.18 9.94 -4.32
C ALA A 81 15.93 11.27 -4.48
N LEU A 82 15.82 12.19 -3.49
CA LEU A 82 16.58 13.45 -3.47
C LEU A 82 18.07 13.20 -3.41
N PHE A 83 18.52 12.24 -2.60
CA PHE A 83 19.92 11.88 -2.51
C PHE A 83 20.45 11.42 -3.87
N ILE A 84 19.75 10.53 -4.56
CA ILE A 84 20.15 10.03 -5.88
C ILE A 84 20.27 11.17 -6.91
N VAL A 85 19.29 12.09 -6.96
CA VAL A 85 19.19 13.08 -8.04
C VAL A 85 20.09 14.30 -7.79
N TYR A 86 20.20 14.76 -6.53
CA TYR A 86 20.78 16.07 -6.24
C TYR A 86 22.03 16.06 -5.37
N TYR A 87 22.32 14.97 -4.66
CA TYR A 87 23.39 14.93 -3.67
C TYR A 87 24.49 13.90 -3.97
N ALA A 88 24.14 12.73 -4.47
CA ALA A 88 25.08 11.65 -4.69
C ALA A 88 25.99 11.92 -5.90
N PRO A 89 27.28 11.58 -5.82
CA PRO A 89 28.13 11.55 -7.01
C PRO A 89 27.59 10.49 -7.99
N PRO A 90 27.84 10.66 -9.33
CA PRO A 90 27.23 9.81 -10.36
C PRO A 90 27.40 8.29 -10.16
N TYR A 91 28.57 7.89 -9.70
CA TYR A 91 28.86 6.48 -9.41
C TYR A 91 27.99 5.94 -8.28
N LEU A 92 27.91 6.66 -7.15
CA LEU A 92 27.12 6.24 -6.00
C LEU A 92 25.61 6.29 -6.30
N ALA A 93 25.15 7.32 -7.02
CA ALA A 93 23.77 7.43 -7.47
C ALA A 93 23.33 6.21 -8.30
N LEU A 94 24.20 5.78 -9.23
CA LEU A 94 23.93 4.61 -10.07
C LEU A 94 23.80 3.32 -9.24
N TRP A 95 24.77 3.06 -8.35
CA TRP A 95 24.76 1.87 -7.50
C TRP A 95 23.58 1.85 -6.52
N TYR A 96 23.34 2.97 -5.86
CA TYR A 96 22.23 3.08 -4.91
C TYR A 96 20.87 2.88 -5.59
N LYS A 97 20.68 3.48 -6.78
CA LYS A 97 19.46 3.27 -7.58
C LYS A 97 19.29 1.79 -7.95
N ARG A 98 20.35 1.11 -8.39
CA ARG A 98 20.30 -0.32 -8.69
C ARG A 98 19.93 -1.17 -7.47
N LEU A 99 20.43 -0.84 -6.30
CA LEU A 99 20.05 -1.53 -5.06
C LEU A 99 18.56 -1.36 -4.76
N ILE A 100 18.01 -0.16 -4.94
CA ILE A 100 16.58 0.09 -4.80
C ILE A 100 15.74 -0.67 -5.83
N GLU A 101 16.21 -0.74 -7.09
CA GLU A 101 15.57 -1.53 -8.14
C GLU A 101 15.57 -3.03 -7.83
N LEU A 102 16.67 -3.57 -7.31
CA LEU A 102 16.75 -4.95 -6.84
C LEU A 102 15.77 -5.21 -5.69
N LEU A 103 15.71 -4.31 -4.72
CA LEU A 103 14.79 -4.40 -3.59
C LEU A 103 13.31 -4.40 -4.06
N ALA A 104 12.99 -3.61 -5.10
CA ALA A 104 11.67 -3.61 -5.72
C ALA A 104 11.29 -4.95 -6.36
N GLY A 105 12.26 -5.73 -6.81
CA GLY A 105 12.07 -7.03 -7.45
C GLY A 105 11.90 -8.20 -6.49
N ILE A 106 12.12 -8.01 -5.19
CA ILE A 106 11.98 -9.09 -4.19
C ILE A 106 10.49 -9.43 -3.99
N PRO A 107 10.10 -10.73 -4.09
CA PRO A 107 8.72 -11.17 -3.82
C PRO A 107 8.30 -10.88 -2.38
N SER A 108 7.03 -10.49 -2.16
CA SER A 108 6.50 -10.16 -0.83
C SER A 108 6.65 -11.29 0.20
N VAL A 109 6.50 -12.53 -0.25
CA VAL A 109 6.69 -13.72 0.60
C VAL A 109 8.09 -13.79 1.20
N VAL A 110 9.13 -13.35 0.45
CA VAL A 110 10.52 -13.33 0.95
C VAL A 110 10.68 -12.31 2.06
N PHE A 111 10.07 -11.11 1.92
CA PHE A 111 10.02 -10.13 3.00
C PHE A 111 9.28 -10.67 4.22
N GLY A 112 8.14 -11.32 4.03
CA GLY A 112 7.38 -11.94 5.11
C GLY A 112 8.18 -13.03 5.83
N PHE A 113 8.85 -13.91 5.08
CA PHE A 113 9.68 -14.98 5.64
C PHE A 113 10.88 -14.41 6.41
N TRP A 114 11.59 -13.44 5.86
CA TRP A 114 12.67 -12.74 6.57
C TRP A 114 12.14 -12.04 7.83
N GLY A 115 10.99 -11.40 7.73
CA GLY A 115 10.32 -10.76 8.86
C GLY A 115 10.00 -11.77 9.97
N LEU A 116 9.42 -12.91 9.61
CA LEU A 116 9.07 -13.97 10.56
C LEU A 116 10.30 -14.57 11.26
N THR A 117 11.38 -14.79 10.51
CA THR A 117 12.58 -15.47 11.03
C THR A 117 13.59 -14.54 11.72
N THR A 118 13.54 -13.24 11.40
CA THR A 118 14.51 -12.27 11.92
C THR A 118 13.85 -11.14 12.71
N LEU A 119 12.89 -10.43 12.13
CA LEU A 119 12.29 -9.25 12.73
C LEU A 119 11.38 -9.60 13.92
N VAL A 120 10.51 -10.58 13.76
CA VAL A 120 9.59 -11.02 14.83
C VAL A 120 10.37 -11.52 16.07
N PRO A 121 11.42 -12.37 15.98
CA PRO A 121 12.24 -12.72 17.12
C PRO A 121 12.98 -11.53 17.77
N LEU A 122 13.42 -10.54 17.00
CA LEU A 122 14.04 -9.33 17.54
C LEU A 122 13.02 -8.51 18.34
N ILE A 123 11.82 -8.30 17.81
CA ILE A 123 10.74 -7.61 18.54
C ILE A 123 10.34 -8.40 19.78
N ASN A 124 10.28 -9.73 19.69
CA ASN A 124 9.94 -10.60 20.82
C ASN A 124 10.90 -10.48 22.01
N GLN A 125 12.17 -10.14 21.78
CA GLN A 125 13.14 -9.86 22.85
C GLN A 125 12.82 -8.58 23.62
N ILE A 126 12.11 -7.64 22.99
CA ILE A 126 11.71 -6.35 23.58
C ILE A 126 10.31 -6.48 24.20
N HIS A 127 9.38 -7.05 23.44
CA HIS A 127 7.97 -7.22 23.85
C HIS A 127 7.36 -8.48 23.20
N PRO A 128 7.08 -9.56 23.99
CA PRO A 128 6.37 -10.73 23.48
C PRO A 128 4.94 -10.40 23.03
N PRO A 129 4.41 -11.08 21.99
CA PRO A 129 4.95 -12.24 21.27
C PRO A 129 5.82 -11.89 20.06
N GLY A 130 6.12 -10.62 19.79
CA GLY A 130 6.91 -10.16 18.66
C GLY A 130 6.15 -10.05 17.33
N ALA A 131 5.28 -11.02 17.01
CA ALA A 131 4.35 -10.90 15.89
C ALA A 131 3.30 -9.84 16.21
N SER A 132 3.28 -8.72 15.46
CA SER A 132 2.63 -7.49 15.92
C SER A 132 2.34 -6.50 14.77
N LEU A 133 1.54 -5.48 15.07
CA LEU A 133 1.34 -4.33 14.20
C LEU A 133 2.68 -3.68 13.80
N LEU A 134 3.61 -3.53 14.75
CA LEU A 134 4.94 -2.98 14.49
C LEU A 134 5.72 -3.80 13.46
N ALA A 135 5.73 -5.13 13.59
CA ALA A 135 6.36 -6.01 12.62
C ALA A 135 5.75 -5.83 11.23
N GLY A 136 4.42 -5.74 11.16
CA GLY A 136 3.68 -5.43 9.92
C GLY A 136 4.06 -4.09 9.32
N ILE A 137 4.09 -3.02 10.10
CA ILE A 137 4.49 -1.67 9.67
C ILE A 137 5.92 -1.69 9.09
N LEU A 138 6.87 -2.29 9.76
CA LEU A 138 8.27 -2.31 9.32
C LEU A 138 8.46 -3.10 8.02
N ILE A 139 7.83 -4.26 7.89
CA ILE A 139 7.88 -5.06 6.66
C ILE A 139 7.22 -4.33 5.49
N LEU A 140 6.02 -3.77 5.69
CA LEU A 140 5.37 -2.95 4.66
C LEU A 140 6.22 -1.75 4.26
N THR A 141 6.85 -1.09 5.23
CA THR A 141 7.77 0.04 4.96
C THR A 141 8.87 -0.38 3.99
N LEU A 142 9.57 -1.49 4.28
CA LEU A 142 10.61 -2.01 3.40
C LEU A 142 10.11 -2.33 2.00
N MET A 143 8.89 -2.86 1.88
CA MET A 143 8.30 -3.25 0.60
C MET A 143 7.84 -2.08 -0.27
N ILE A 144 7.29 -1.02 0.35
CA ILE A 144 6.78 0.13 -0.40
C ILE A 144 7.83 1.23 -0.62
N LEU A 145 8.92 1.23 0.17
CA LEU A 145 10.02 2.18 0.06
C LEU A 145 10.60 2.26 -1.35
N PRO A 146 10.91 1.16 -2.06
CA PRO A 146 11.39 1.22 -3.44
C PRO A 146 10.39 1.87 -4.39
N THR A 147 9.11 1.59 -4.23
CA THR A 147 8.04 2.17 -5.05
C THR A 147 8.02 3.70 -4.92
N ILE A 148 8.06 4.21 -3.68
CA ILE A 148 8.09 5.66 -3.41
C ILE A 148 9.40 6.26 -3.95
N THR A 149 10.53 5.63 -3.69
CA THR A 149 11.85 6.12 -4.14
C THR A 149 11.92 6.25 -5.67
N LEU A 150 11.54 5.20 -6.41
CA LEU A 150 11.66 5.17 -7.86
C LEU A 150 10.64 6.10 -8.55
N THR A 151 9.43 6.21 -8.02
CA THR A 151 8.44 7.15 -8.55
C THR A 151 8.81 8.60 -8.26
N ALA A 152 9.29 8.90 -7.06
CA ALA A 152 9.80 10.23 -6.72
C ALA A 152 11.05 10.59 -7.52
N TYR A 153 11.99 9.63 -7.71
CA TYR A 153 13.14 9.80 -8.58
C TYR A 153 12.71 10.18 -10.00
N SER A 154 11.78 9.44 -10.59
CA SER A 154 11.26 9.71 -11.93
C SER A 154 10.58 11.09 -12.01
N ALA A 155 9.83 11.48 -10.98
CA ALA A 155 9.19 12.79 -10.90
C ALA A 155 10.21 13.93 -10.80
N PHE A 156 11.30 13.76 -10.06
CA PHE A 156 12.37 14.75 -9.94
C PHE A 156 13.18 14.91 -11.24
N VAL A 157 13.50 13.80 -11.89
CA VAL A 157 14.23 13.82 -13.18
C VAL A 157 13.38 14.44 -14.30
N ALA A 158 12.05 14.33 -14.23
CA ALA A 158 11.15 14.92 -15.20
C ALA A 158 11.02 16.45 -15.09
N VAL A 159 11.55 17.08 -14.03
CA VAL A 159 11.54 18.55 -13.89
C VAL A 159 12.42 19.18 -14.96
N PRO A 160 11.91 20.14 -15.77
CA PRO A 160 12.71 20.77 -16.84
C PRO A 160 13.98 21.41 -16.31
N GLY A 161 15.10 21.10 -16.96
CA GLY A 161 16.42 21.64 -16.56
C GLY A 161 16.51 23.18 -16.58
N GLU A 162 15.63 23.84 -17.35
CA GLU A 162 15.51 25.30 -17.38
C GLU A 162 15.11 25.87 -16.02
N TYR A 163 14.21 25.22 -15.30
CA TYR A 163 13.79 25.66 -13.97
C TYR A 163 14.96 25.63 -12.99
N LEU A 164 15.81 24.60 -13.10
CA LEU A 164 16.99 24.46 -12.26
C LEU A 164 18.04 25.54 -12.60
N ARG A 165 18.29 25.79 -13.89
CA ARG A 165 19.21 26.85 -14.35
C ARG A 165 18.74 28.24 -13.92
N ASN A 166 17.45 28.55 -14.07
CA ASN A 166 16.89 29.82 -13.66
C ASN A 166 16.97 30.04 -12.15
N ALA A 167 16.69 29.01 -11.35
CA ALA A 167 16.85 29.07 -9.89
C ALA A 167 18.30 29.33 -9.48
N THR A 168 19.26 28.68 -10.17
CA THR A 168 20.70 28.90 -9.92
C THR A 168 21.15 30.32 -10.31
N ALA A 169 20.63 30.85 -11.44
CA ALA A 169 20.91 32.21 -11.88
C ALA A 169 20.38 33.28 -10.88
N LEU A 170 19.30 32.98 -10.16
CA LEU A 170 18.75 33.80 -9.10
C LEU A 170 19.51 33.64 -7.76
N GLY A 171 20.61 32.87 -7.73
CA GLY A 171 21.43 32.68 -6.52
C GLY A 171 20.76 31.78 -5.46
N MET A 172 19.76 30.97 -5.82
CA MET A 172 19.11 30.09 -4.87
C MET A 172 20.06 29.00 -4.37
N SER A 173 20.06 28.74 -3.07
CA SER A 173 20.76 27.59 -2.50
C SER A 173 20.16 26.27 -3.03
N ARG A 174 20.94 25.18 -3.00
CA ARG A 174 20.46 23.85 -3.44
C ARG A 174 19.17 23.44 -2.75
N TRP A 175 19.08 23.64 -1.43
CA TRP A 175 17.86 23.33 -0.68
C TRP A 175 16.70 24.27 -1.03
N GLY A 176 16.98 25.57 -1.19
CA GLY A 176 15.98 26.55 -1.64
C GLY A 176 15.38 26.19 -3.00
N MET A 177 16.24 25.79 -3.96
CA MET A 177 15.82 25.32 -5.27
C MET A 177 14.97 24.02 -5.18
N ILE A 178 15.40 23.04 -4.37
CA ILE A 178 14.62 21.80 -4.18
C ILE A 178 13.23 22.13 -3.62
N ARG A 179 13.16 22.91 -2.55
CA ARG A 179 11.89 23.23 -1.88
C ARG A 179 11.00 24.16 -2.71
N GLY A 180 11.57 25.17 -3.34
CA GLY A 180 10.81 26.22 -4.03
C GLY A 180 10.47 25.92 -5.48
N VAL A 181 11.24 25.04 -6.15
CA VAL A 181 11.09 24.79 -7.58
C VAL A 181 10.82 23.31 -7.85
N VAL A 182 11.70 22.42 -7.37
CA VAL A 182 11.64 20.98 -7.71
C VAL A 182 10.41 20.31 -7.12
N PHE A 183 10.17 20.45 -5.82
CA PHE A 183 9.01 19.84 -5.16
C PHE A 183 7.67 20.30 -5.75
N PRO A 184 7.42 21.60 -5.96
CA PRO A 184 6.21 22.06 -6.61
C PRO A 184 6.03 21.50 -8.03
N ALA A 185 7.11 21.50 -8.83
CA ALA A 185 7.10 20.99 -10.20
C ALA A 185 6.88 19.46 -10.28
N ALA A 186 7.49 18.69 -9.37
CA ALA A 186 7.39 17.23 -9.32
C ALA A 186 6.14 16.70 -8.59
N ARG A 187 5.35 17.58 -7.97
CA ARG A 187 4.28 17.23 -7.02
C ARG A 187 3.31 16.17 -7.55
N ALA A 188 2.86 16.30 -8.80
CA ALA A 188 1.88 15.37 -9.38
C ALA A 188 2.44 13.94 -9.44
N GLY A 189 3.70 13.78 -9.87
CA GLY A 189 4.37 12.48 -9.91
C GLY A 189 4.63 11.90 -8.52
N ILE A 190 4.99 12.74 -7.55
CA ILE A 190 5.19 12.33 -6.16
C ILE A 190 3.88 11.81 -5.57
N VAL A 191 2.78 12.56 -5.71
CA VAL A 191 1.47 12.15 -5.20
C VAL A 191 1.02 10.85 -5.85
N ALA A 192 1.17 10.71 -7.17
CA ALA A 192 0.86 9.46 -7.86
C ALA A 192 1.65 8.26 -7.31
N GLY A 193 2.95 8.44 -7.04
CA GLY A 193 3.81 7.42 -6.44
C GLY A 193 3.39 7.03 -5.03
N VAL A 194 3.05 8.00 -4.19
CA VAL A 194 2.56 7.79 -2.82
C VAL A 194 1.27 6.97 -2.83
N ILE A 195 0.36 7.24 -3.76
CA ILE A 195 -0.91 6.52 -3.87
C ILE A 195 -0.72 5.09 -4.37
N LEU A 196 0.16 4.91 -5.36
CA LEU A 196 0.53 3.57 -5.82
C LEU A 196 1.10 2.73 -4.66
N ALA A 197 1.96 3.33 -3.85
CA ALA A 197 2.52 2.69 -2.65
C ALA A 197 1.45 2.38 -1.59
N ALA A 198 0.50 3.30 -1.37
CA ALA A 198 -0.62 3.09 -0.43
C ALA A 198 -1.53 1.94 -0.89
N GLY A 199 -1.89 1.89 -2.17
CA GLY A 199 -2.67 0.79 -2.72
C GLY A 199 -1.97 -0.57 -2.56
N ARG A 200 -0.63 -0.61 -2.76
CA ARG A 200 0.19 -1.79 -2.54
C ARG A 200 0.21 -2.19 -1.05
N ALA A 201 0.35 -1.23 -0.14
CA ALA A 201 0.37 -1.50 1.31
C ALA A 201 -0.97 -2.08 1.80
N ILE A 202 -2.10 -1.53 1.35
CA ILE A 202 -3.44 -1.98 1.73
C ILE A 202 -3.75 -3.38 1.21
N GLY A 203 -3.30 -3.70 -0.02
CA GLY A 203 -3.50 -4.99 -0.64
C GLY A 203 -2.50 -6.07 -0.24
N GLU A 204 -1.50 -5.75 0.62
CA GLU A 204 -0.49 -6.73 0.98
C GLU A 204 -1.07 -7.82 1.87
N THR A 205 -0.85 -9.04 1.44
CA THR A 205 -1.43 -10.23 2.04
C THR A 205 -0.39 -11.09 2.75
N MET A 206 0.56 -11.63 1.97
CA MET A 206 1.45 -12.69 2.45
C MET A 206 2.46 -12.21 3.47
N ALA A 207 3.04 -11.03 3.29
CA ALA A 207 4.01 -10.52 4.23
C ALA A 207 3.36 -10.20 5.59
N ILE A 208 2.17 -9.57 5.59
CA ILE A 208 1.41 -9.28 6.81
C ILE A 208 0.96 -10.58 7.50
N LEU A 209 0.43 -11.54 6.74
CA LEU A 209 0.00 -12.84 7.27
C LEU A 209 1.12 -13.53 8.05
N MET A 210 2.37 -13.42 7.61
CA MET A 210 3.51 -14.07 8.26
C MET A 210 4.00 -13.37 9.53
N VAL A 211 3.84 -12.03 9.64
CA VAL A 211 4.50 -11.26 10.71
C VAL A 211 3.55 -10.59 11.70
N ALA A 212 2.26 -10.47 11.37
CA ALA A 212 1.33 -9.66 12.17
C ALA A 212 0.60 -10.41 13.30
N GLY A 213 0.74 -11.75 13.39
CA GLY A 213 0.16 -12.58 14.46
C GLY A 213 -1.26 -13.06 14.20
N ASN A 214 -1.98 -12.48 13.23
CA ASN A 214 -3.30 -12.92 12.74
C ASN A 214 -4.43 -13.01 13.78
N VAL A 215 -4.39 -12.20 14.82
CA VAL A 215 -5.46 -12.11 15.84
C VAL A 215 -6.47 -11.05 15.40
N VAL A 216 -7.77 -11.37 15.48
CA VAL A 216 -8.85 -10.43 15.18
C VAL A 216 -9.17 -9.61 16.42
N GLN A 217 -8.57 -8.44 16.50
CA GLN A 217 -8.75 -7.48 17.59
C GLN A 217 -8.40 -6.07 17.14
N TYR A 218 -8.84 -5.07 17.89
CA TYR A 218 -8.28 -3.71 17.77
C TYR A 218 -6.94 -3.67 18.51
N PRO A 219 -5.87 -3.18 17.87
CA PRO A 219 -4.60 -3.03 18.59
C PRO A 219 -4.65 -1.81 19.49
N ASP A 220 -4.34 -1.99 20.78
CA ASP A 220 -4.17 -0.92 21.76
C ASP A 220 -2.72 -0.42 21.78
N SER A 221 -1.80 -1.24 21.26
CA SER A 221 -0.36 -0.99 21.19
C SER A 221 0.21 -1.38 19.83
N LEU A 222 1.35 -0.81 19.49
CA LEU A 222 2.14 -1.22 18.32
C LEU A 222 2.65 -2.68 18.43
N PHE A 223 2.72 -3.20 19.63
CA PHE A 223 3.18 -4.58 19.90
C PHE A 223 2.06 -5.61 19.87
N ASP A 224 0.82 -5.18 19.75
CA ASP A 224 -0.31 -6.10 19.68
C ASP A 224 -0.38 -6.79 18.31
N PRO A 225 -0.76 -8.07 18.28
CA PRO A 225 -1.03 -8.77 17.03
C PRO A 225 -2.30 -8.21 16.37
N ILE A 226 -2.30 -8.24 15.05
CA ILE A 226 -3.45 -7.83 14.22
C ILE A 226 -3.72 -8.86 13.14
N ARG A 227 -4.92 -8.79 12.56
CA ARG A 227 -5.26 -9.45 11.31
C ARG A 227 -5.69 -8.40 10.28
N SER A 228 -5.12 -8.43 9.07
CA SER A 228 -5.62 -7.59 7.97
C SER A 228 -6.76 -8.28 7.21
N LEU A 229 -7.58 -7.49 6.50
CA LEU A 229 -8.66 -8.04 5.65
C LEU A 229 -8.10 -8.99 4.59
N ALA A 230 -6.99 -8.63 3.95
CA ALA A 230 -6.35 -9.48 2.94
C ALA A 230 -5.81 -10.78 3.53
N ALA A 231 -5.18 -10.72 4.72
CA ALA A 231 -4.72 -11.91 5.43
C ALA A 231 -5.88 -12.81 5.87
N ASN A 232 -7.01 -12.23 6.28
CA ASN A 232 -8.21 -12.98 6.63
C ASN A 232 -8.74 -13.82 5.45
N ILE A 233 -8.84 -13.22 4.27
CA ILE A 233 -9.24 -13.93 3.05
C ILE A 233 -8.27 -15.09 2.77
N ALA A 234 -6.96 -14.84 2.81
CA ALA A 234 -5.95 -15.85 2.53
C ALA A 234 -5.95 -17.01 3.53
N LEU A 235 -6.21 -16.72 4.81
CA LEU A 235 -6.25 -17.73 5.87
C LEU A 235 -7.48 -18.62 5.77
N GLU A 236 -8.65 -18.05 5.48
CA GLU A 236 -9.92 -18.75 5.68
C GLU A 236 -10.56 -19.25 4.38
N MET A 237 -10.22 -18.69 3.22
CA MET A 237 -10.85 -19.04 1.93
C MET A 237 -10.77 -20.54 1.59
N ALA A 238 -9.70 -21.23 2.02
CA ALA A 238 -9.48 -22.63 1.67
C ALA A 238 -10.51 -23.59 2.31
N TYR A 239 -11.12 -23.21 3.44
CA TYR A 239 -12.08 -24.03 4.17
C TYR A 239 -13.45 -23.35 4.37
N ALA A 240 -13.59 -22.12 3.94
CA ALA A 240 -14.85 -21.38 4.06
C ALA A 240 -15.93 -21.94 3.12
N MET A 241 -17.13 -22.15 3.65
CA MET A 241 -18.31 -22.62 2.91
C MET A 241 -19.52 -21.73 3.20
N GLY A 242 -20.49 -21.72 2.27
CA GLY A 242 -21.75 -20.99 2.45
C GLY A 242 -21.55 -19.50 2.76
N ASP A 243 -22.22 -19.03 3.81
CA ASP A 243 -22.16 -17.63 4.22
C ASP A 243 -20.77 -17.18 4.64
N HIS A 244 -19.99 -18.05 5.30
CA HIS A 244 -18.61 -17.74 5.65
C HIS A 244 -17.78 -17.37 4.39
N ARG A 245 -17.89 -18.19 3.33
CA ARG A 245 -17.22 -17.90 2.06
C ARG A 245 -17.72 -16.58 1.45
N ALA A 246 -19.02 -16.36 1.43
CA ALA A 246 -19.60 -15.14 0.88
C ALA A 246 -19.15 -13.88 1.64
N VAL A 247 -19.00 -13.93 2.97
CA VAL A 247 -18.47 -12.81 3.77
C VAL A 247 -16.98 -12.54 3.49
N LEU A 248 -16.19 -13.53 3.13
CA LEU A 248 -14.82 -13.29 2.68
C LEU A 248 -14.80 -12.50 1.35
N PHE A 249 -15.77 -12.72 0.45
CA PHE A 249 -15.93 -11.87 -0.73
C PHE A 249 -16.41 -10.44 -0.37
N VAL A 250 -17.22 -10.27 0.66
CA VAL A 250 -17.55 -8.93 1.21
C VAL A 250 -16.28 -8.22 1.72
N SER A 251 -15.37 -8.95 2.37
CA SER A 251 -14.05 -8.42 2.76
C SER A 251 -13.24 -7.97 1.54
N GLY A 252 -13.27 -8.73 0.44
CA GLY A 252 -12.66 -8.38 -0.83
C GLY A 252 -13.27 -7.13 -1.47
N LEU A 253 -14.61 -6.99 -1.45
CA LEU A 253 -15.30 -5.77 -1.89
C LEU A 253 -14.92 -4.56 -1.05
N THR A 254 -14.78 -4.73 0.26
CA THR A 254 -14.36 -3.67 1.19
C THR A 254 -12.96 -3.18 0.87
N LEU A 255 -12.01 -4.10 0.62
CA LEU A 255 -10.65 -3.75 0.17
C LEU A 255 -10.66 -3.03 -1.18
N MET A 256 -11.41 -3.54 -2.14
CA MET A 256 -11.53 -2.91 -3.47
C MET A 256 -12.11 -1.50 -3.36
N PHE A 257 -13.16 -1.31 -2.58
CA PHE A 257 -13.75 0.00 -2.32
C PHE A 257 -12.73 0.96 -1.68
N LEU A 258 -11.98 0.51 -0.68
CA LEU A 258 -10.95 1.31 -0.02
C LEU A 258 -9.88 1.79 -1.00
N VAL A 259 -9.38 0.90 -1.87
CA VAL A 259 -8.38 1.25 -2.90
C VAL A 259 -8.99 2.20 -3.95
N MET A 260 -10.25 1.99 -4.36
CA MET A 260 -10.94 2.90 -5.28
C MET A 260 -11.10 4.31 -4.70
N VAL A 261 -11.49 4.43 -3.43
CA VAL A 261 -11.61 5.72 -2.74
C VAL A 261 -10.25 6.43 -2.71
N LEU A 262 -9.19 5.73 -2.31
CA LEU A 262 -7.83 6.28 -2.32
C LEU A 262 -7.40 6.75 -3.71
N SER A 263 -7.61 5.93 -4.73
CA SER A 263 -7.24 6.26 -6.11
C SER A 263 -8.04 7.47 -6.64
N SER A 264 -9.32 7.56 -6.28
CA SER A 264 -10.19 8.67 -6.68
C SER A 264 -9.79 9.98 -6.02
N MET A 265 -9.48 9.96 -4.72
CA MET A 265 -8.96 11.12 -3.97
C MET A 265 -7.67 11.65 -4.61
N ALA A 266 -6.84 10.76 -5.08
CA ALA A 266 -5.63 11.05 -5.81
C ALA A 266 -5.87 11.80 -7.11
N GLY A 267 -6.75 11.26 -7.93
CA GLY A 267 -7.12 11.90 -9.19
C GLY A 267 -7.67 13.31 -8.99
N TRP A 268 -8.44 13.51 -7.92
CA TRP A 268 -8.99 14.82 -7.57
C TRP A 268 -7.91 15.80 -7.09
N LEU A 269 -7.00 15.37 -6.22
CA LEU A 269 -5.86 16.18 -5.74
C LEU A 269 -4.88 16.53 -6.87
N GLY A 270 -4.72 15.66 -7.87
CA GLY A 270 -3.88 15.91 -9.05
C GLY A 270 -4.51 16.89 -10.04
N LYS A 271 -5.85 16.89 -10.17
CA LYS A 271 -6.57 17.68 -11.18
C LYS A 271 -6.79 19.14 -10.80
N ASN A 272 -6.96 19.46 -9.52
CA ASN A 272 -7.38 20.79 -9.05
C ASN A 272 -6.27 21.87 -9.06
N ARG A 273 -5.16 21.73 -9.80
CA ARG A 273 -4.08 22.72 -9.85
C ARG A 273 -3.47 22.96 -11.24
N HIS A 274 -4.20 22.64 -12.29
CA HIS A 274 -3.93 23.10 -13.67
C HIS A 274 -4.93 24.18 -14.14
N ALA A 275 -5.70 24.75 -13.20
CA ALA A 275 -6.53 25.92 -13.43
C ALA A 275 -5.88 27.17 -12.81
#